data_54fa7098a8ba236459f4153f825ffacc
#
_entry.id   54fa7098a8ba236459f4153f825ffacc
#
_cell.length_a   1.000
_cell.length_b   1.000
_cell.length_c   1.000
_cell.angle_alpha   90.00
_cell.angle_beta   90.00
_cell.angle_gamma   90.00
#
_symmetry.space_group_name_H-M   'P 1'
#
loop_
_entity.id
_entity.type
_entity.pdbx_description
1 polymer ?
#
loop_
_entity_poly.entity_id
_entity_poly.type
_entity_poly.pdbx_seq_one_letter_code
_entity_poly.pdbx_strand_id
1 'polypeptide(L)'
;MDAHSSGLGRKRKREESNGAIWEAECFRKIPARTLGLSEPAPFSDELMAAKTPYVRVSMEEACRGTPEDRPVRVYADGIFDMFHSGHARALMQAKCLFPNTHLIVGVCSDDLTLKFKGFTVMNEDERYDAVSHCRYVDEVVRNAPWTLTPEFLAEHRIDFVAHDDIPYISAGSDDVYKHIKDAGMFAPTQRTEGISTSDIITRIVRDYDVYVRRNLQRGYTAKELNVSFINEKKYNLQERVDKVKQKVRNVEEKSKEFVQKVEEKGIDLIQKWEEKSREFIGNFLQMFGPDGALKHILKEGKGRMLQAISPRQSPSSSPVREERSPSPTFRLPFFTSSPFFSPHHHHHSSTHKDEDD
;
A
#
# COMPACT_ATOMS: atom_id res chain seq x y z
N MET A 1 34.03 19.22 12.09
CA MET A 1 33.66 19.73 10.74
C MET A 1 32.64 18.75 10.18
N ASP A 2 31.41 19.08 10.41
CA ASP A 2 30.25 18.25 10.17
C ASP A 2 29.77 18.47 8.75
N ALA A 3 29.48 17.38 8.02
CA ALA A 3 28.78 17.44 6.76
C ALA A 3 27.56 16.50 6.82
N HIS A 4 26.45 17.08 7.26
CA HIS A 4 25.12 16.50 7.07
C HIS A 4 24.75 16.52 5.59
N SER A 5 24.63 15.36 4.96
CA SER A 5 24.02 15.18 3.64
C SER A 5 22.53 14.92 3.82
N SER A 6 21.74 15.96 3.70
CA SER A 6 20.27 15.88 3.59
C SER A 6 19.88 15.50 2.17
N GLY A 7 19.40 14.27 1.97
CA GLY A 7 18.79 13.82 0.73
C GLY A 7 17.46 14.51 0.48
N LEU A 8 17.49 15.60 -0.27
CA LEU A 8 16.31 16.27 -0.82
C LEU A 8 15.71 15.42 -1.93
N GLY A 9 14.61 14.74 -1.64
CA GLY A 9 13.75 14.15 -2.64
C GLY A 9 13.24 15.21 -3.60
N ARG A 10 13.74 15.22 -4.83
CA ARG A 10 13.20 16.03 -5.93
C ARG A 10 11.75 15.64 -6.19
N LYS A 11 10.81 16.42 -5.66
CA LYS A 11 9.45 16.46 -6.17
C LYS A 11 9.52 16.94 -7.62
N ARG A 12 9.36 16.02 -8.59
CA ARG A 12 9.15 16.42 -9.97
C ARG A 12 7.85 17.23 -10.03
N LYS A 13 7.96 18.48 -10.41
CA LYS A 13 6.83 19.34 -10.77
C LYS A 13 6.10 18.63 -11.91
N ARG A 14 4.84 18.32 -11.69
CA ARG A 14 3.95 17.79 -12.72
C ARG A 14 3.74 18.94 -13.71
N GLU A 15 4.42 18.90 -14.84
CA GLU A 15 4.02 19.71 -15.98
C GLU A 15 2.65 19.18 -16.41
N GLU A 16 1.64 20.01 -16.28
CA GLU A 16 0.34 19.77 -16.88
C GLU A 16 0.55 19.86 -18.41
N SER A 17 0.86 18.71 -18.98
CA SER A 17 1.08 18.56 -20.40
C SER A 17 -0.27 18.74 -21.12
N ASN A 18 -0.21 19.27 -22.35
CA ASN A 18 -1.34 19.38 -23.28
C ASN A 18 -2.14 18.09 -23.48
N GLY A 19 -1.62 16.95 -23.03
CA GLY A 19 -2.27 15.64 -23.00
C GLY A 19 -3.57 15.59 -22.20
N ALA A 20 -3.65 16.32 -21.06
CA ALA A 20 -4.86 16.31 -20.24
C ALA A 20 -6.04 17.03 -20.92
N ILE A 21 -5.76 18.07 -21.70
CA ILE A 21 -6.80 18.81 -22.47
C ILE A 21 -7.28 17.94 -23.63
N TRP A 22 -6.36 17.25 -24.29
CA TRP A 22 -6.67 16.34 -25.40
C TRP A 22 -7.50 15.13 -24.94
N GLU A 23 -7.14 14.51 -23.81
CA GLU A 23 -7.92 13.42 -23.18
C GLU A 23 -9.35 13.89 -22.88
N ALA A 24 -9.53 15.09 -22.33
CA ALA A 24 -10.85 15.62 -21.99
C ALA A 24 -11.73 15.89 -23.22
N GLU A 25 -11.15 16.32 -24.34
CA GLU A 25 -11.88 16.50 -25.60
C GLU A 25 -12.23 15.17 -26.27
N CYS A 26 -11.34 14.19 -26.20
CA CYS A 26 -11.56 12.85 -26.72
C CYS A 26 -12.73 12.14 -26.03
N PHE A 27 -12.81 12.24 -24.69
CA PHE A 27 -13.93 11.65 -23.93
C PHE A 27 -15.31 12.20 -24.32
N ARG A 28 -15.39 13.41 -24.87
CA ARG A 28 -16.65 14.02 -25.29
C ARG A 28 -17.12 13.58 -26.68
N LYS A 29 -16.25 12.97 -27.48
CA LYS A 29 -16.49 12.63 -28.89
C LYS A 29 -16.41 11.14 -29.21
N ILE A 30 -16.33 10.26 -28.20
CA ILE A 30 -16.29 8.82 -28.46
C ILE A 30 -17.60 8.43 -29.14
N PRO A 31 -17.60 8.00 -30.44
CA PRO A 31 -18.79 7.47 -31.06
C PRO A 31 -19.27 6.27 -30.22
N ALA A 32 -20.57 6.16 -30.04
CA ALA A 32 -21.12 4.97 -29.42
C ALA A 32 -20.66 3.74 -30.21
N ARG A 33 -20.12 2.74 -29.51
CA ARG A 33 -19.81 1.44 -30.09
C ARG A 33 -21.07 0.92 -30.80
N THR A 34 -20.96 0.46 -32.01
CA THR A 34 -22.07 -0.15 -32.76
C THR A 34 -22.56 -1.44 -32.08
N LEU A 35 -21.63 -2.15 -31.41
CA LEU A 35 -21.93 -3.27 -30.51
C LEU A 35 -22.15 -2.74 -29.10
N GLY A 36 -23.17 -3.23 -28.42
CA GLY A 36 -23.46 -2.86 -27.03
C GLY A 36 -22.25 -3.07 -26.09
N LEU A 37 -22.09 -2.26 -25.06
CA LEU A 37 -21.02 -2.41 -24.07
C LEU A 37 -21.07 -3.75 -23.29
N SER A 38 -22.13 -4.53 -23.50
CA SER A 38 -22.34 -5.84 -22.87
C SER A 38 -21.61 -6.99 -23.59
N GLU A 39 -21.11 -6.77 -24.81
CA GLU A 39 -20.47 -7.80 -25.59
C GLU A 39 -18.99 -7.46 -25.83
N PRO A 40 -18.07 -8.46 -25.79
CA PRO A 40 -16.68 -8.28 -26.17
C PRO A 40 -16.57 -7.91 -27.65
N ALA A 41 -15.44 -7.32 -28.05
CA ALA A 41 -15.15 -7.09 -29.45
C ALA A 41 -14.96 -8.45 -30.16
N PRO A 42 -15.59 -8.66 -31.35
CA PRO A 42 -15.44 -9.91 -32.10
C PRO A 42 -14.00 -10.10 -32.57
N PHE A 43 -13.64 -11.35 -32.81
CA PHE A 43 -12.41 -11.68 -33.50
C PHE A 43 -12.60 -11.56 -35.02
N SER A 44 -11.57 -11.05 -35.71
CA SER A 44 -11.62 -10.80 -37.15
C SER A 44 -11.94 -12.06 -37.99
N ASP A 45 -11.47 -13.22 -37.55
CA ASP A 45 -11.71 -14.52 -38.21
C ASP A 45 -13.14 -15.02 -38.03
N GLU A 46 -13.91 -14.44 -37.11
CA GLU A 46 -15.34 -14.72 -36.88
C GLU A 46 -16.24 -13.80 -37.71
N LEU A 47 -15.68 -12.72 -38.28
CA LEU A 47 -16.43 -11.76 -39.07
C LEU A 47 -16.52 -12.21 -40.53
N MET A 48 -17.71 -12.03 -41.14
CA MET A 48 -17.86 -12.29 -42.57
C MET A 48 -17.05 -11.29 -43.38
N ALA A 49 -16.31 -11.78 -44.37
CA ALA A 49 -15.58 -10.94 -45.30
C ALA A 49 -16.53 -9.95 -46.00
N ALA A 50 -16.25 -8.67 -45.93
CA ALA A 50 -17.06 -7.67 -46.62
C ALA A 50 -16.91 -7.79 -48.13
N LYS A 51 -18.03 -7.84 -48.83
CA LYS A 51 -18.10 -8.05 -50.30
C LYS A 51 -17.78 -6.80 -51.15
N THR A 52 -17.72 -5.61 -50.52
CA THR A 52 -17.47 -4.36 -51.24
C THR A 52 -15.98 -4.15 -51.51
N PRO A 53 -15.57 -3.60 -52.66
CA PRO A 53 -14.19 -3.21 -52.89
C PRO A 53 -13.69 -2.28 -51.80
N TYR A 54 -12.45 -2.50 -51.32
CA TYR A 54 -11.82 -1.63 -50.34
C TYR A 54 -11.06 -0.50 -51.05
N VAL A 55 -11.39 0.72 -50.68
CA VAL A 55 -10.64 1.92 -51.06
C VAL A 55 -10.21 2.62 -49.79
N ARG A 56 -8.90 2.84 -49.66
CA ARG A 56 -8.32 3.50 -48.50
C ARG A 56 -8.78 4.96 -48.40
N VAL A 57 -9.12 5.41 -47.22
CA VAL A 57 -9.46 6.80 -46.93
C VAL A 57 -8.17 7.62 -46.80
N SER A 58 -8.14 8.81 -47.37
CA SER A 58 -7.03 9.75 -47.23
C SER A 58 -7.04 10.38 -45.83
N MET A 59 -5.90 10.90 -45.38
CA MET A 59 -5.79 11.60 -44.09
C MET A 59 -6.73 12.80 -44.01
N GLU A 60 -6.88 13.53 -45.11
CA GLU A 60 -7.77 14.69 -45.17
C GLU A 60 -9.25 14.30 -44.99
N GLU A 61 -9.68 13.25 -45.68
CA GLU A 61 -11.04 12.69 -45.58
C GLU A 61 -11.30 12.14 -44.16
N ALA A 62 -10.34 11.40 -43.60
CA ALA A 62 -10.46 10.86 -42.27
C ALA A 62 -10.62 11.97 -41.19
N CYS A 63 -9.81 13.04 -41.29
CA CYS A 63 -9.89 14.18 -40.36
C CYS A 63 -11.19 14.98 -40.53
N ARG A 64 -11.71 15.10 -41.78
CA ARG A 64 -12.99 15.77 -42.08
C ARG A 64 -14.17 14.98 -41.51
N GLY A 65 -14.04 13.69 -41.41
CA GLY A 65 -15.06 12.73 -41.03
C GLY A 65 -15.61 11.98 -42.22
N THR A 66 -15.79 10.68 -42.09
CA THR A 66 -16.37 9.77 -43.05
C THR A 66 -17.85 9.52 -42.78
N PRO A 67 -18.65 9.07 -43.75
CA PRO A 67 -20.02 8.62 -43.53
C PRO A 67 -20.11 7.50 -42.47
N GLU A 68 -21.26 7.35 -41.81
CA GLU A 68 -21.45 6.34 -40.74
C GLU A 68 -21.23 4.91 -41.24
N ASP A 69 -21.59 4.61 -42.47
CA ASP A 69 -21.42 3.30 -43.11
C ASP A 69 -19.98 3.03 -43.60
N ARG A 70 -19.09 4.03 -43.54
CA ARG A 70 -17.68 3.91 -43.91
C ARG A 70 -16.79 4.48 -42.80
N PRO A 71 -16.67 3.80 -41.66
CA PRO A 71 -15.75 4.22 -40.58
C PRO A 71 -14.30 4.15 -41.09
N VAL A 72 -13.45 5.04 -40.52
CA VAL A 72 -12.00 4.98 -40.72
C VAL A 72 -11.48 3.79 -39.91
N ARG A 73 -10.90 2.81 -40.60
CA ARG A 73 -10.37 1.58 -39.99
C ARG A 73 -8.94 1.82 -39.55
N VAL A 74 -8.78 1.97 -38.23
CA VAL A 74 -7.49 2.20 -37.54
C VAL A 74 -7.04 0.91 -36.95
N TYR A 75 -5.81 0.54 -37.22
CA TYR A 75 -5.16 -0.64 -36.62
C TYR A 75 -4.14 -0.23 -35.59
N ALA A 76 -4.13 -0.90 -34.44
CA ALA A 76 -3.10 -0.80 -33.43
C ALA A 76 -2.64 -2.20 -33.05
N ASP A 77 -1.33 -2.39 -32.90
CA ASP A 77 -0.76 -3.69 -32.57
C ASP A 77 0.02 -3.68 -31.27
N GLY A 78 0.24 -4.86 -30.72
CA GLY A 78 1.01 -5.02 -29.50
C GLY A 78 0.94 -6.43 -28.93
N ILE A 79 1.64 -6.59 -27.81
CA ILE A 79 1.62 -7.83 -27.06
C ILE A 79 0.50 -7.82 -26.02
N PHE A 80 0.25 -6.67 -25.42
CA PHE A 80 -0.79 -6.44 -24.40
C PHE A 80 -0.70 -7.35 -23.16
N ASP A 81 0.52 -7.76 -22.82
CA ASP A 81 0.77 -8.58 -21.63
C ASP A 81 0.44 -7.82 -20.33
N MET A 82 -0.23 -8.48 -19.41
CA MET A 82 -0.73 -7.87 -18.15
C MET A 82 -1.49 -6.56 -18.44
N PHE A 83 -2.53 -6.60 -19.25
CA PHE A 83 -3.27 -5.43 -19.71
C PHE A 83 -3.45 -4.37 -18.61
N HIS A 84 -2.97 -3.16 -18.86
CA HIS A 84 -2.90 -2.08 -17.87
C HIS A 84 -3.37 -0.74 -18.47
N SER A 85 -3.46 0.29 -17.64
CA SER A 85 -3.94 1.62 -18.03
C SER A 85 -3.12 2.26 -19.16
N GLY A 86 -1.83 1.93 -19.30
CA GLY A 86 -1.01 2.37 -20.45
C GLY A 86 -1.53 1.82 -21.78
N HIS A 87 -1.85 0.53 -21.81
CA HIS A 87 -2.47 -0.10 -22.98
C HIS A 87 -3.85 0.51 -23.27
N ALA A 88 -4.71 0.62 -22.24
CA ALA A 88 -6.04 1.19 -22.41
C ALA A 88 -6.01 2.64 -22.94
N ARG A 89 -5.05 3.47 -22.50
CA ARG A 89 -4.88 4.84 -23.00
C ARG A 89 -4.38 4.91 -24.42
N ALA A 90 -3.44 4.04 -24.81
CA ALA A 90 -2.99 3.96 -26.21
C ALA A 90 -4.15 3.58 -27.13
N LEU A 91 -4.96 2.59 -26.75
CA LEU A 91 -6.15 2.18 -27.52
C LEU A 91 -7.23 3.27 -27.52
N MET A 92 -7.41 4.00 -26.44
CA MET A 92 -8.27 5.19 -26.40
C MET A 92 -7.82 6.24 -27.40
N GLN A 93 -6.52 6.56 -27.44
CA GLN A 93 -5.97 7.52 -28.40
C GLN A 93 -6.22 7.06 -29.83
N ALA A 94 -5.92 5.80 -30.14
CA ALA A 94 -6.17 5.22 -31.48
C ALA A 94 -7.65 5.30 -31.85
N LYS A 95 -8.58 5.00 -30.93
CA LYS A 95 -10.03 5.09 -31.15
C LYS A 95 -10.50 6.53 -31.41
N CYS A 96 -9.82 7.51 -30.84
CA CYS A 96 -10.19 8.92 -30.93
C CYS A 96 -9.45 9.71 -32.01
N LEU A 97 -8.65 9.06 -32.84
CA LEU A 97 -7.88 9.73 -33.90
C LEU A 97 -8.79 10.47 -34.93
N PHE A 98 -9.91 9.87 -35.27
CA PHE A 98 -10.85 10.43 -36.24
C PHE A 98 -12.29 10.42 -35.73
N PRO A 99 -13.18 11.27 -36.25
CA PRO A 99 -14.57 11.37 -35.78
C PRO A 99 -15.36 10.06 -35.84
N ASN A 100 -15.12 9.23 -36.87
CA ASN A 100 -15.79 7.94 -37.08
C ASN A 100 -14.71 6.84 -37.22
N THR A 101 -14.19 6.33 -36.11
CA THR A 101 -13.13 5.32 -36.08
C THR A 101 -13.67 3.94 -35.74
N HIS A 102 -13.29 2.94 -36.54
CA HIS A 102 -13.38 1.52 -36.19
C HIS A 102 -11.98 1.02 -35.83
N LEU A 103 -11.77 0.73 -34.52
CA LEU A 103 -10.46 0.34 -34.02
C LEU A 103 -10.28 -1.18 -34.06
N ILE A 104 -9.32 -1.62 -34.84
CA ILE A 104 -8.86 -3.01 -34.96
C ILE A 104 -7.59 -3.17 -34.17
N VAL A 105 -7.52 -4.17 -33.31
CA VAL A 105 -6.33 -4.39 -32.47
C VAL A 105 -5.72 -5.75 -32.75
N GLY A 106 -4.49 -5.73 -33.26
CA GLY A 106 -3.69 -6.95 -33.48
C GLY A 106 -2.91 -7.35 -32.22
N VAL A 107 -3.03 -8.62 -31.86
CA VAL A 107 -2.32 -9.19 -30.72
C VAL A 107 -1.43 -10.34 -31.19
N CYS A 108 -0.11 -10.24 -30.94
CA CYS A 108 0.86 -11.25 -31.35
C CYS A 108 0.68 -12.56 -30.57
N SER A 109 0.96 -13.70 -31.23
CA SER A 109 0.99 -15.01 -30.58
C SER A 109 2.14 -15.15 -29.58
N ASP A 110 2.09 -16.18 -28.73
CA ASP A 110 3.15 -16.50 -27.79
C ASP A 110 4.45 -16.85 -28.49
N ASP A 111 4.39 -17.61 -29.58
CA ASP A 111 5.58 -17.99 -30.37
C ASP A 111 6.28 -16.78 -30.99
N LEU A 112 5.53 -15.86 -31.59
CA LEU A 112 6.10 -14.62 -32.16
C LEU A 112 6.67 -13.73 -31.06
N THR A 113 5.96 -13.60 -29.96
CA THR A 113 6.41 -12.78 -28.83
C THR A 113 7.68 -13.34 -28.21
N LEU A 114 7.73 -14.66 -27.97
CA LEU A 114 8.92 -15.34 -27.44
C LEU A 114 10.13 -15.12 -28.36
N LYS A 115 9.93 -15.22 -29.67
CA LYS A 115 11.01 -15.06 -30.67
C LYS A 115 11.60 -13.65 -30.71
N PHE A 116 10.78 -12.62 -30.59
CA PHE A 116 11.22 -11.23 -30.85
C PHE A 116 11.34 -10.36 -29.59
N LYS A 117 10.70 -10.73 -28.48
CA LYS A 117 10.68 -9.90 -27.27
C LYS A 117 10.93 -10.68 -25.97
N GLY A 118 10.58 -11.97 -25.91
CA GLY A 118 10.75 -12.81 -24.75
C GLY A 118 9.44 -13.31 -24.16
N PHE A 119 9.49 -13.87 -22.95
CA PHE A 119 8.35 -14.47 -22.27
C PHE A 119 7.32 -13.43 -21.86
N THR A 120 6.05 -13.81 -21.99
CA THR A 120 4.90 -13.09 -21.43
C THR A 120 4.44 -13.76 -20.14
N VAL A 121 3.77 -13.00 -19.29
CA VAL A 121 3.11 -13.51 -18.07
C VAL A 121 1.78 -14.18 -18.41
N MET A 122 1.01 -13.55 -19.32
CA MET A 122 -0.26 -14.07 -19.82
C MET A 122 -0.02 -14.84 -21.13
N ASN A 123 -0.71 -15.97 -21.29
CA ASN A 123 -0.72 -16.66 -22.59
C ASN A 123 -1.52 -15.86 -23.64
N GLU A 124 -1.41 -16.27 -24.91
CA GLU A 124 -2.04 -15.53 -26.01
C GLU A 124 -3.55 -15.45 -25.90
N ASP A 125 -4.23 -16.50 -25.43
CA ASP A 125 -5.69 -16.50 -25.28
C ASP A 125 -6.15 -15.51 -24.20
N GLU A 126 -5.44 -15.46 -23.07
CA GLU A 126 -5.69 -14.47 -22.00
C GLU A 126 -5.46 -13.03 -22.49
N ARG A 127 -4.49 -12.82 -23.38
CA ARG A 127 -4.18 -11.50 -23.95
C ARG A 127 -5.21 -11.09 -24.98
N TYR A 128 -5.67 -12.03 -25.86
CA TYR A 128 -6.76 -11.81 -26.82
C TYR A 128 -8.06 -11.45 -26.09
N ASP A 129 -8.40 -12.21 -25.06
CA ASP A 129 -9.61 -11.99 -24.26
C ASP A 129 -9.56 -10.63 -23.55
N ALA A 130 -8.44 -10.30 -22.89
CA ALA A 130 -8.29 -9.01 -22.21
C ALA A 130 -8.47 -7.81 -23.15
N VAL A 131 -7.97 -7.89 -24.38
CA VAL A 131 -8.11 -6.83 -25.38
C VAL A 131 -9.55 -6.76 -25.91
N SER A 132 -10.22 -7.90 -26.13
CA SER A 132 -11.60 -7.93 -26.61
C SER A 132 -12.58 -7.23 -25.67
N HIS A 133 -12.32 -7.26 -24.35
CA HIS A 133 -13.11 -6.59 -23.34
C HIS A 133 -12.76 -5.10 -23.15
N CYS A 134 -11.79 -4.57 -23.90
CA CYS A 134 -11.47 -3.15 -23.84
C CYS A 134 -12.54 -2.33 -24.57
N ARG A 135 -13.17 -1.40 -23.85
CA ARG A 135 -14.27 -0.56 -24.37
C ARG A 135 -13.96 0.26 -25.64
N TYR A 136 -12.69 0.43 -25.97
CA TYR A 136 -12.24 1.20 -27.13
C TYR A 136 -12.05 0.34 -28.37
N VAL A 137 -12.02 -0.97 -28.23
CA VAL A 137 -11.73 -1.93 -29.29
C VAL A 137 -13.03 -2.36 -30.00
N ASP A 138 -13.04 -2.36 -31.29
CA ASP A 138 -14.20 -2.80 -32.11
C ASP A 138 -13.97 -4.18 -32.74
N GLU A 139 -12.69 -4.56 -32.96
CA GLU A 139 -12.31 -5.81 -33.61
C GLU A 139 -10.94 -6.24 -33.13
N VAL A 140 -10.72 -7.54 -32.90
CA VAL A 140 -9.43 -8.09 -32.51
C VAL A 140 -8.90 -9.08 -33.55
N VAL A 141 -7.65 -8.88 -33.97
CA VAL A 141 -6.91 -9.82 -34.82
C VAL A 141 -6.02 -10.69 -33.98
N ARG A 142 -6.32 -11.98 -33.94
CA ARG A 142 -5.49 -12.98 -33.28
C ARG A 142 -4.27 -13.33 -34.12
N ASN A 143 -3.18 -13.72 -33.46
CA ASN A 143 -1.93 -14.09 -34.12
C ASN A 143 -1.47 -13.03 -35.17
N ALA A 144 -1.54 -11.77 -34.75
CA ALA A 144 -1.12 -10.65 -35.58
C ALA A 144 0.36 -10.77 -35.99
N PRO A 145 0.75 -10.43 -37.20
CA PRO A 145 2.12 -10.53 -37.67
C PRO A 145 3.00 -9.49 -36.95
N TRP A 146 4.28 -9.82 -36.73
CA TRP A 146 5.26 -8.89 -36.15
C TRP A 146 5.56 -7.70 -37.05
N THR A 147 5.55 -7.90 -38.37
CA THR A 147 5.74 -6.86 -39.38
C THR A 147 4.51 -6.80 -40.27
N LEU A 148 3.91 -5.63 -40.37
CA LEU A 148 2.72 -5.42 -41.20
C LEU A 148 3.09 -5.42 -42.69
N THR A 149 2.49 -6.32 -43.45
CA THR A 149 2.68 -6.35 -44.90
C THR A 149 1.54 -5.62 -45.63
N PRO A 150 1.75 -5.14 -46.88
CA PRO A 150 0.67 -4.54 -47.68
C PRO A 150 -0.53 -5.46 -47.84
N GLU A 151 -0.29 -6.77 -47.97
CA GLU A 151 -1.34 -7.80 -48.09
C GLU A 151 -2.20 -7.85 -46.85
N PHE A 152 -1.56 -7.86 -45.65
CA PHE A 152 -2.27 -7.84 -44.34
C PHE A 152 -3.11 -6.57 -44.21
N LEU A 153 -2.54 -5.41 -44.56
CA LEU A 153 -3.26 -4.14 -44.48
C LEU A 153 -4.49 -4.13 -45.43
N ALA A 154 -4.37 -4.71 -46.63
CA ALA A 154 -5.46 -4.81 -47.56
C ALA A 154 -6.53 -5.82 -47.11
N GLU A 155 -6.12 -6.99 -46.61
CA GLU A 155 -7.02 -8.04 -46.12
C GLU A 155 -7.92 -7.50 -44.99
N HIS A 156 -7.32 -6.82 -43.98
CA HIS A 156 -8.05 -6.24 -42.87
C HIS A 156 -8.61 -4.85 -43.18
N ARG A 157 -8.43 -4.34 -44.42
CA ARG A 157 -8.94 -3.04 -44.88
C ARG A 157 -8.50 -1.88 -43.97
N ILE A 158 -7.24 -1.85 -43.63
CA ILE A 158 -6.66 -0.88 -42.71
C ILE A 158 -6.37 0.43 -43.43
N ASP A 159 -6.96 1.53 -42.95
CA ASP A 159 -6.71 2.87 -43.48
C ASP A 159 -5.46 3.48 -42.84
N PHE A 160 -5.31 3.34 -41.52
CA PHE A 160 -4.19 3.89 -40.73
C PHE A 160 -3.71 2.91 -39.67
N VAL A 161 -2.42 2.99 -39.34
CA VAL A 161 -1.78 2.25 -38.28
C VAL A 161 -1.42 3.22 -37.16
N ALA A 162 -1.94 2.98 -35.93
CA ALA A 162 -1.74 3.79 -34.78
C ALA A 162 -0.71 3.15 -33.85
N HIS A 163 0.43 3.80 -33.64
CA HIS A 163 1.47 3.36 -32.71
C HIS A 163 2.23 4.57 -32.16
N ASP A 164 3.04 4.39 -31.09
CA ASP A 164 3.93 5.46 -30.64
C ASP A 164 5.03 5.75 -31.70
N ASP A 165 5.44 7.01 -31.81
CA ASP A 165 6.40 7.44 -32.86
C ASP A 165 7.87 7.23 -32.43
N ILE A 166 8.14 6.21 -31.61
CA ILE A 166 9.49 5.81 -31.25
C ILE A 166 9.95 4.78 -32.30
N PRO A 167 11.16 4.94 -32.89
CA PRO A 167 11.66 3.94 -33.81
C PRO A 167 11.81 2.56 -33.14
N TYR A 168 11.18 1.56 -33.70
CA TYR A 168 11.26 0.17 -33.24
C TYR A 168 12.27 -0.60 -34.09
N ILE A 169 13.47 -0.79 -33.56
CA ILE A 169 14.56 -1.52 -34.21
C ILE A 169 14.25 -3.02 -34.13
N SER A 170 14.22 -3.68 -35.29
CA SER A 170 14.13 -5.14 -35.40
C SER A 170 15.23 -5.66 -36.28
N ALA A 171 15.53 -6.95 -36.23
CA ALA A 171 16.57 -7.58 -37.04
C ALA A 171 16.38 -7.27 -38.53
N GLY A 172 17.20 -6.34 -39.07
CA GLY A 172 17.18 -5.94 -40.50
C GLY A 172 16.43 -4.65 -40.80
N SER A 173 15.88 -3.92 -39.85
CA SER A 173 15.22 -2.63 -40.03
C SER A 173 15.47 -1.67 -38.87
N ASP A 174 15.79 -0.43 -39.20
CA ASP A 174 15.94 0.65 -38.22
C ASP A 174 14.60 1.12 -37.64
N ASP A 175 13.49 0.86 -38.28
CA ASP A 175 12.13 1.11 -37.82
C ASP A 175 11.13 0.19 -38.53
N VAL A 176 10.44 -0.65 -37.76
CA VAL A 176 9.43 -1.59 -38.28
C VAL A 176 8.28 -0.88 -39.00
N TYR A 177 7.94 0.34 -38.61
CA TYR A 177 6.85 1.13 -39.19
C TYR A 177 7.30 2.08 -40.30
N LYS A 178 8.56 2.05 -40.72
CA LYS A 178 9.08 2.96 -41.74
C LYS A 178 8.23 2.97 -43.00
N HIS A 179 7.93 1.80 -43.55
CA HIS A 179 7.14 1.67 -44.79
C HIS A 179 5.68 2.17 -44.63
N ILE A 180 5.11 2.07 -43.44
CA ILE A 180 3.79 2.61 -43.09
C ILE A 180 3.84 4.15 -43.04
N LYS A 181 4.92 4.71 -42.47
CA LYS A 181 5.17 6.15 -42.42
C LYS A 181 5.37 6.72 -43.79
N ASP A 182 6.18 6.05 -44.63
CA ASP A 182 6.44 6.44 -46.01
C ASP A 182 5.18 6.38 -46.85
N ALA A 183 4.25 5.46 -46.59
CA ALA A 183 2.95 5.34 -47.28
C ALA A 183 1.89 6.35 -46.78
N GLY A 184 2.21 7.21 -45.78
CA GLY A 184 1.26 8.14 -45.19
C GLY A 184 0.10 7.49 -44.45
N MET A 185 0.33 6.28 -43.92
CA MET A 185 -0.66 5.49 -43.17
C MET A 185 -0.42 5.52 -41.66
N PHE A 186 0.63 6.16 -41.18
CA PHE A 186 0.99 6.18 -39.77
C PHE A 186 0.27 7.30 -39.03
N ALA A 187 -0.36 6.97 -37.91
CA ALA A 187 -1.01 7.90 -37.01
C ALA A 187 -0.39 7.82 -35.62
N PRO A 188 0.42 8.79 -35.17
CA PRO A 188 1.17 8.69 -33.93
C PRO A 188 0.26 8.74 -32.71
N THR A 189 0.55 7.88 -31.71
CA THR A 189 0.00 7.92 -30.36
C THR A 189 1.10 8.21 -29.35
N GLN A 190 0.73 8.59 -28.15
CA GLN A 190 1.68 8.91 -27.08
C GLN A 190 1.75 7.78 -26.05
N ARG A 191 2.97 7.44 -25.63
CA ARG A 191 3.17 6.52 -24.51
C ARG A 191 2.67 7.15 -23.21
N THR A 192 2.04 6.32 -22.38
CA THR A 192 1.67 6.72 -21.02
C THR A 192 2.88 6.61 -20.11
N GLU A 193 3.30 7.73 -19.53
CA GLU A 193 4.40 7.73 -18.57
C GLU A 193 4.03 7.02 -17.27
N GLY A 194 5.04 6.41 -16.64
CA GLY A 194 4.96 5.83 -15.29
C GLY A 194 4.26 4.49 -15.19
N ILE A 195 3.87 3.88 -16.31
CA ILE A 195 3.33 2.53 -16.34
C ILE A 195 3.72 1.78 -17.61
N SER A 196 4.30 0.60 -17.41
CA SER A 196 4.57 -0.40 -18.46
C SER A 196 4.46 -1.80 -17.84
N THR A 197 4.36 -2.83 -18.67
CA THR A 197 4.43 -4.23 -18.21
C THR A 197 5.72 -4.49 -17.42
N SER A 198 6.86 -3.98 -17.92
CA SER A 198 8.15 -4.09 -17.22
C SER A 198 8.15 -3.41 -15.85
N ASP A 199 7.51 -2.25 -15.70
CA ASP A 199 7.38 -1.57 -14.41
C ASP A 199 6.55 -2.38 -13.41
N ILE A 200 5.49 -3.03 -13.89
CA ILE A 200 4.64 -3.89 -13.04
C ILE A 200 5.45 -5.09 -12.58
N ILE A 201 6.14 -5.78 -13.48
CA ILE A 201 7.01 -6.91 -13.17
C ILE A 201 8.12 -6.49 -12.19
N THR A 202 8.78 -5.36 -12.43
CA THR A 202 9.82 -4.83 -11.54
C THR A 202 9.29 -4.59 -10.12
N ARG A 203 8.06 -4.06 -9.98
CA ARG A 203 7.42 -3.91 -8.65
C ARG A 203 7.17 -5.26 -7.98
N ILE A 204 6.72 -6.27 -8.73
CA ILE A 204 6.50 -7.63 -8.20
C ILE A 204 7.83 -8.25 -7.75
N VAL A 205 8.88 -8.15 -8.58
CA VAL A 205 10.21 -8.70 -8.28
C VAL A 205 10.83 -8.00 -7.07
N ARG A 206 10.72 -6.68 -6.98
CA ARG A 206 11.22 -5.90 -5.84
C ARG A 206 10.57 -6.32 -4.52
N ASP A 207 9.27 -6.56 -4.53
CA ASP A 207 8.49 -6.91 -3.36
C ASP A 207 8.18 -8.42 -3.30
N TYR A 208 8.98 -9.24 -3.99
CA TYR A 208 8.79 -10.69 -4.17
C TYR A 208 8.53 -11.45 -2.86
N ASP A 209 9.33 -11.16 -1.82
CA ASP A 209 9.18 -11.80 -0.51
C ASP A 209 7.80 -11.58 0.13
N VAL A 210 7.20 -10.42 -0.10
CA VAL A 210 5.85 -10.09 0.39
C VAL A 210 4.82 -10.96 -0.30
N TYR A 211 4.93 -11.08 -1.62
CA TYR A 211 4.00 -11.89 -2.42
C TYR A 211 4.15 -13.38 -2.12
N VAL A 212 5.36 -13.89 -1.98
CA VAL A 212 5.62 -15.29 -1.63
C VAL A 212 4.99 -15.63 -0.28
N ARG A 213 5.27 -14.85 0.76
CA ARG A 213 4.69 -15.10 2.11
C ARG A 213 3.17 -15.08 2.07
N ARG A 214 2.58 -14.12 1.38
CA ARG A 214 1.12 -14.01 1.24
C ARG A 214 0.51 -15.22 0.53
N ASN A 215 1.16 -15.74 -0.50
CA ASN A 215 0.68 -16.91 -1.23
C ASN A 215 0.85 -18.20 -0.44
N LEU A 216 1.97 -18.39 0.29
CA LEU A 216 2.13 -19.49 1.23
C LEU A 216 1.03 -19.49 2.31
N GLN A 217 0.66 -18.32 2.84
CA GLN A 217 -0.43 -18.17 3.80
C GLN A 217 -1.81 -18.52 3.20
N ARG A 218 -2.00 -18.34 1.89
CA ARG A 218 -3.20 -18.71 1.15
C ARG A 218 -3.28 -20.21 0.80
N GLY A 219 -2.22 -20.98 1.11
CA GLY A 219 -2.18 -22.40 0.89
C GLY A 219 -1.45 -22.86 -0.38
N TYR A 220 -0.83 -21.93 -1.15
CA TYR A 220 0.06 -22.31 -2.24
C TYR A 220 1.29 -23.04 -1.69
N THR A 221 1.74 -24.06 -2.40
CA THR A 221 2.94 -24.80 -2.02
C THR A 221 4.21 -24.08 -2.49
N ALA A 222 5.33 -24.34 -1.81
CA ALA A 222 6.63 -23.79 -2.22
C ALA A 222 7.01 -24.22 -3.64
N LYS A 223 6.59 -25.42 -4.07
CA LYS A 223 6.84 -25.95 -5.42
C LYS A 223 6.09 -25.13 -6.49
N GLU A 224 4.82 -24.80 -6.27
CA GLU A 224 4.03 -23.95 -7.19
C GLU A 224 4.59 -22.54 -7.29
N LEU A 225 5.17 -22.04 -6.20
CA LEU A 225 5.81 -20.70 -6.17
C LEU A 225 7.27 -20.72 -6.61
N ASN A 226 7.80 -21.86 -7.04
CA ASN A 226 9.21 -22.05 -7.37
C ASN A 226 10.18 -21.59 -6.27
N VAL A 227 9.78 -21.79 -5.01
CA VAL A 227 10.57 -21.40 -3.84
C VAL A 227 11.30 -22.62 -3.28
N SER A 228 12.61 -22.48 -3.00
CA SER A 228 13.37 -23.57 -2.39
C SER A 228 12.85 -23.89 -0.98
N PHE A 229 12.97 -25.17 -0.58
CA PHE A 229 12.57 -25.64 0.74
C PHE A 229 13.19 -24.84 1.90
N ILE A 230 14.43 -24.40 1.74
CA ILE A 230 15.11 -23.57 2.76
C ILE A 230 14.42 -22.22 2.91
N ASN A 231 14.06 -21.57 1.80
CA ASN A 231 13.35 -20.29 1.82
C ASN A 231 11.94 -20.43 2.38
N GLU A 232 11.23 -21.49 2.06
CA GLU A 232 9.92 -21.79 2.68
C GLU A 232 10.02 -21.87 4.20
N LYS A 233 11.01 -22.62 4.73
CA LYS A 233 11.24 -22.73 6.17
C LYS A 233 11.62 -21.39 6.79
N LYS A 234 12.43 -20.57 6.11
CA LYS A 234 12.78 -19.21 6.53
C LYS A 234 11.53 -18.32 6.63
N TYR A 235 10.66 -18.33 5.64
CA TYR A 235 9.41 -17.54 5.66
C TYR A 235 8.47 -17.98 6.77
N ASN A 236 8.29 -19.27 6.97
CA ASN A 236 7.46 -19.82 8.05
C ASN A 236 8.03 -19.48 9.44
N LEU A 237 9.35 -19.51 9.61
CA LEU A 237 10.00 -19.10 10.86
C LEU A 237 9.82 -17.60 11.11
N GLN A 238 10.02 -16.78 10.08
CA GLN A 238 9.88 -15.33 10.18
C GLN A 238 8.44 -14.93 10.55
N GLU A 239 7.45 -15.58 9.97
CA GLU A 239 6.04 -15.38 10.34
C GLU A 239 5.77 -15.69 11.83
N ARG A 240 6.33 -16.80 12.33
CA ARG A 240 6.21 -17.16 13.76
C ARG A 240 6.86 -16.09 14.66
N VAL A 241 8.04 -15.62 14.27
CA VAL A 241 8.74 -14.56 15.00
C VAL A 241 7.93 -13.26 14.98
N ASP A 242 7.36 -12.88 13.85
CA ASP A 242 6.55 -11.66 13.74
C ASP A 242 5.27 -11.76 14.58
N LYS A 243 4.61 -12.92 14.60
CA LYS A 243 3.46 -13.20 15.48
C LYS A 243 3.83 -13.09 16.98
N VAL A 244 5.01 -13.59 17.35
CA VAL A 244 5.50 -13.46 18.73
C VAL A 244 5.79 -11.99 19.07
N LYS A 245 6.48 -11.26 18.20
CA LYS A 245 6.74 -9.82 18.38
C LYS A 245 5.45 -9.02 18.55
N GLN A 246 4.44 -9.32 17.75
CA GLN A 246 3.15 -8.64 17.87
C GLN A 246 2.46 -8.95 19.21
N LYS A 247 2.51 -10.22 19.67
CA LYS A 247 1.99 -10.57 21.00
C LYS A 247 2.74 -9.85 22.12
N VAL A 248 4.06 -9.75 22.03
CA VAL A 248 4.88 -9.03 23.03
C VAL A 248 4.49 -7.55 23.05
N ARG A 249 4.36 -6.89 21.90
CA ARG A 249 3.89 -5.49 21.84
C ARG A 249 2.52 -5.31 22.49
N ASN A 250 1.57 -6.18 22.17
CA ASN A 250 0.23 -6.11 22.77
C ASN A 250 0.24 -6.29 24.30
N VAL A 251 1.14 -7.16 24.82
CA VAL A 251 1.34 -7.31 26.27
C VAL A 251 1.97 -6.06 26.87
N GLU A 252 2.96 -5.48 26.19
CA GLU A 252 3.61 -4.23 26.63
C GLU A 252 2.60 -3.06 26.68
N GLU A 253 1.77 -2.90 25.65
CA GLU A 253 0.72 -1.88 25.65
C GLU A 253 -0.28 -2.07 26.79
N LYS A 254 -0.77 -3.31 26.98
CA LYS A 254 -1.68 -3.62 28.10
C LYS A 254 -1.04 -3.40 29.47
N SER A 255 0.27 -3.68 29.60
CA SER A 255 0.98 -3.42 30.85
C SER A 255 1.12 -1.92 31.12
N LYS A 256 1.38 -1.09 30.10
CA LYS A 256 1.39 0.38 30.23
C LYS A 256 0.02 0.92 30.63
N GLU A 257 -1.05 0.47 29.99
CA GLU A 257 -2.42 0.83 30.38
C GLU A 257 -2.74 0.43 31.82
N PHE A 258 -2.29 -0.75 32.26
CA PHE A 258 -2.49 -1.21 33.60
C PHE A 258 -1.74 -0.34 34.62
N VAL A 259 -0.46 -0.01 34.35
CA VAL A 259 0.34 0.88 35.22
C VAL A 259 -0.34 2.26 35.34
N GLN A 260 -0.76 2.83 34.23
CA GLN A 260 -1.46 4.12 34.20
C GLN A 260 -2.74 4.09 35.07
N LYS A 261 -3.55 3.03 34.94
CA LYS A 261 -4.76 2.86 35.76
C LYS A 261 -4.44 2.71 37.24
N VAL A 262 -3.31 2.08 37.63
CA VAL A 262 -2.87 1.97 39.01
C VAL A 262 -2.41 3.33 39.54
N GLU A 263 -1.68 4.10 38.73
CA GLU A 263 -1.26 5.46 39.10
C GLU A 263 -2.47 6.39 39.29
N GLU A 264 -3.42 6.39 38.37
CA GLU A 264 -4.67 7.17 38.48
C GLU A 264 -5.46 6.83 39.75
N LYS A 265 -5.62 5.53 40.06
CA LYS A 265 -6.26 5.10 41.28
C LYS A 265 -5.47 5.47 42.54
N GLY A 266 -4.14 5.43 42.46
CA GLY A 266 -3.27 5.87 43.55
C GLY A 266 -3.46 7.36 43.86
N ILE A 267 -3.49 8.19 42.83
CA ILE A 267 -3.72 9.63 42.97
C ILE A 267 -5.12 9.91 43.54
N ASP A 268 -6.16 9.24 43.05
CA ASP A 268 -7.53 9.38 43.57
C ASP A 268 -7.63 8.99 45.06
N LEU A 269 -6.96 7.91 45.46
CA LEU A 269 -6.89 7.51 46.85
C LEU A 269 -6.17 8.53 47.75
N ILE A 270 -5.06 9.10 47.28
CA ILE A 270 -4.31 10.13 48.02
C ILE A 270 -5.18 11.40 48.15
N GLN A 271 -5.84 11.83 47.10
CA GLN A 271 -6.74 12.99 47.17
C GLN A 271 -7.90 12.79 48.16
N LYS A 272 -8.55 11.64 48.13
CA LYS A 272 -9.61 11.28 49.07
C LYS A 272 -9.10 11.22 50.51
N TRP A 273 -7.87 10.74 50.71
CA TRP A 273 -7.26 10.72 52.04
C TRP A 273 -6.93 12.13 52.51
N GLU A 274 -6.39 13.00 51.68
CA GLU A 274 -6.13 14.41 52.01
C GLU A 274 -7.42 15.15 52.35
N GLU A 275 -8.48 14.95 51.57
CA GLU A 275 -9.78 15.59 51.82
C GLU A 275 -10.37 15.17 53.16
N LYS A 276 -10.38 13.85 53.45
CA LYS A 276 -10.85 13.33 54.74
C LYS A 276 -9.96 13.77 55.92
N SER A 277 -8.65 13.86 55.68
CA SER A 277 -7.74 14.36 56.70
C SER A 277 -7.99 15.83 57.01
N ARG A 278 -8.22 16.67 56.01
CA ARG A 278 -8.59 18.09 56.18
C ARG A 278 -9.92 18.23 56.93
N GLU A 279 -10.93 17.43 56.53
CA GLU A 279 -12.22 17.39 57.21
C GLU A 279 -12.06 17.00 58.68
N PHE A 280 -11.30 15.95 58.97
CA PHE A 280 -11.02 15.52 60.37
C PHE A 280 -10.30 16.60 61.18
N ILE A 281 -9.26 17.23 60.61
CA ILE A 281 -8.54 18.32 61.26
C ILE A 281 -9.47 19.53 61.50
N GLY A 282 -10.30 19.86 60.52
CA GLY A 282 -11.31 20.92 60.64
C GLY A 282 -12.28 20.66 61.78
N ASN A 283 -12.84 19.46 61.80
CA ASN A 283 -13.76 19.04 62.88
C ASN A 283 -13.08 19.00 64.26
N PHE A 284 -11.83 18.55 64.30
CA PHE A 284 -11.03 18.56 65.54
C PHE A 284 -10.78 19.98 66.02
N LEU A 285 -10.36 20.90 65.14
CA LEU A 285 -10.14 22.31 65.51
C LEU A 285 -11.44 23.00 65.92
N GLN A 286 -12.57 22.64 65.32
CA GLN A 286 -13.88 23.18 65.69
C GLN A 286 -14.32 22.72 67.11
N MET A 287 -13.97 21.49 67.46
CA MET A 287 -14.25 20.98 68.85
C MET A 287 -13.26 21.42 69.88
N PHE A 288 -11.94 21.36 69.62
CA PHE A 288 -10.84 21.54 70.58
C PHE A 288 -10.02 22.80 70.35
N GLY A 289 -10.26 23.55 69.22
CA GLY A 289 -9.52 24.79 68.95
C GLY A 289 -9.74 25.90 69.96
N PRO A 290 -9.00 27.04 69.82
CA PRO A 290 -9.08 28.18 70.75
C PRO A 290 -10.48 28.74 71.01
N ASP A 291 -11.35 28.59 70.02
CA ASP A 291 -12.78 29.00 70.04
C ASP A 291 -13.74 27.81 69.97
N GLY A 292 -13.26 26.60 70.24
CA GLY A 292 -14.05 25.37 70.09
C GLY A 292 -15.11 25.17 71.14
N ALA A 293 -16.19 24.46 70.76
CA ALA A 293 -17.38 24.21 71.59
C ALA A 293 -17.05 23.61 73.00
N LEU A 294 -15.98 22.79 73.11
CA LEU A 294 -15.53 22.20 74.40
C LEU A 294 -14.99 23.23 75.36
N LYS A 295 -14.39 24.32 74.85
CA LYS A 295 -13.91 25.41 75.69
C LYS A 295 -15.10 26.18 76.30
N HIS A 296 -16.17 26.32 75.57
CA HIS A 296 -17.43 26.89 76.08
C HIS A 296 -18.07 26.01 77.15
N ILE A 297 -18.11 24.70 76.94
CA ILE A 297 -18.64 23.71 77.88
C ILE A 297 -17.79 23.65 79.19
N LEU A 298 -16.42 23.68 79.05
CA LEU A 298 -15.52 23.73 80.16
C LEU A 298 -15.59 25.07 80.97
N LYS A 299 -15.87 26.18 80.28
CA LYS A 299 -16.01 27.49 80.90
C LYS A 299 -17.32 27.60 81.61
N GLU A 300 -18.42 27.05 81.16
CA GLU A 300 -19.68 26.93 81.81
C GLU A 300 -19.67 25.87 82.91
N GLY A 301 -18.90 24.74 82.76
CA GLY A 301 -18.75 23.70 83.78
C GLY A 301 -17.92 24.13 84.96
N LYS A 302 -16.94 25.03 84.78
CA LYS A 302 -16.16 25.59 85.91
C LYS A 302 -16.99 26.48 86.84
N GLY A 303 -18.08 27.05 86.30
CA GLY A 303 -19.00 27.85 87.17
C GLY A 303 -19.85 27.03 88.16
N ARG A 304 -20.07 25.74 87.84
CA ARG A 304 -20.89 24.83 88.64
C ARG A 304 -20.14 23.89 89.56
N MET A 305 -18.78 23.74 89.41
CA MET A 305 -17.99 22.77 90.20
C MET A 305 -17.20 23.34 91.33
N LEU A 306 -17.30 24.64 91.55
CA LEU A 306 -16.64 25.30 92.77
C LEU A 306 -17.49 25.30 94.04
N GLN A 307 -18.62 24.59 93.98
CA GLN A 307 -19.51 24.56 95.20
C GLN A 307 -19.68 23.22 95.90
N ALA A 308 -18.96 22.17 95.43
CA ALA A 308 -18.98 20.91 96.17
C ALA A 308 -17.60 20.26 96.04
N ILE A 309 -16.79 20.31 97.05
CA ILE A 309 -15.97 19.20 97.58
C ILE A 309 -14.87 19.74 98.47
N SER A 310 -15.07 19.56 99.78
CA SER A 310 -13.99 19.48 100.80
C SER A 310 -13.50 18.03 100.90
N PRO A 311 -12.28 17.82 101.42
CA PRO A 311 -11.45 16.67 101.13
C PRO A 311 -11.63 15.45 102.01
N ARG A 312 -11.43 14.24 101.45
CA ARG A 312 -11.09 13.05 102.25
C ARG A 312 -10.03 12.18 101.54
N GLN A 313 -8.91 12.10 102.19
CA GLN A 313 -7.86 11.10 102.37
C GLN A 313 -7.81 9.85 101.51
N SER A 314 -6.59 9.60 101.07
CA SER A 314 -6.04 8.38 100.46
C SER A 314 -6.19 7.11 101.28
N PRO A 315 -5.98 5.85 100.83
CA PRO A 315 -4.62 5.36 100.58
C PRO A 315 -4.46 4.38 99.37
N SER A 316 -3.20 4.37 98.86
CA SER A 316 -2.29 3.30 98.43
C SER A 316 -2.84 2.00 97.80
N SER A 317 -2.38 1.67 96.65
CA SER A 317 -1.51 0.51 96.30
C SER A 317 -1.28 0.37 94.81
N SER A 318 0.00 0.36 94.49
CA SER A 318 0.52 -0.24 93.22
C SER A 318 0.64 -1.77 93.44
N PRO A 319 1.04 -2.63 92.51
CA PRO A 319 1.31 -2.50 91.07
C PRO A 319 0.69 -3.68 90.25
N VAL A 320 0.79 -3.69 88.91
CA VAL A 320 1.25 -4.85 88.11
C VAL A 320 1.47 -4.42 86.68
N ARG A 321 2.57 -4.81 86.19
CA ARG A 321 3.20 -4.72 84.90
C ARG A 321 2.61 -5.80 84.01
N GLU A 322 2.16 -5.45 82.73
CA GLU A 322 2.08 -6.39 81.64
C GLU A 322 2.26 -5.65 80.32
N GLU A 323 3.28 -5.99 79.73
CA GLU A 323 3.70 -6.43 78.41
C GLU A 323 3.20 -5.66 77.20
N ARG A 324 4.19 -5.11 76.52
CA ARG A 324 4.13 -4.56 75.19
C ARG A 324 4.06 -5.69 74.22
N SER A 325 3.04 -5.66 73.31
CA SER A 325 3.07 -6.37 72.05
C SER A 325 3.65 -5.45 70.92
N PRO A 326 4.49 -5.98 70.05
CA PRO A 326 5.19 -5.17 69.09
C PRO A 326 4.31 -4.92 67.83
N SER A 327 4.40 -3.71 67.34
CA SER A 327 3.84 -3.29 66.03
C SER A 327 4.46 -4.07 64.87
N PRO A 328 3.70 -4.42 63.83
CA PRO A 328 4.26 -5.06 62.65
C PRO A 328 4.99 -4.03 61.78
N THR A 329 6.29 -4.21 61.71
CA THR A 329 7.14 -3.53 60.74
C THR A 329 6.88 -4.07 59.34
N PHE A 330 6.31 -3.24 58.48
CA PHE A 330 6.21 -3.51 57.06
C PHE A 330 7.59 -3.31 56.42
N ARG A 331 8.26 -4.42 56.06
CA ARG A 331 9.48 -4.40 55.23
C ARG A 331 9.09 -4.44 53.78
N LEU A 332 9.43 -3.39 53.04
CA LEU A 332 9.46 -3.37 51.60
C LEU A 332 10.63 -4.23 51.10
N PRO A 333 10.45 -5.10 50.10
CA PRO A 333 11.57 -5.81 49.51
C PRO A 333 12.35 -4.84 48.60
N PHE A 334 13.61 -4.66 48.90
CA PHE A 334 14.60 -4.02 48.06
C PHE A 334 14.86 -4.92 46.84
N PHE A 335 14.61 -4.39 45.67
CA PHE A 335 15.14 -4.96 44.43
C PHE A 335 16.63 -4.61 44.35
N THR A 336 17.46 -5.63 44.53
CA THR A 336 18.88 -5.57 44.24
C THR A 336 19.09 -5.58 42.73
N SER A 337 19.74 -4.54 42.24
CA SER A 337 20.34 -4.46 40.91
C SER A 337 21.42 -5.53 40.77
N SER A 338 21.35 -6.35 39.73
CA SER A 338 22.41 -7.23 39.28
C SER A 338 23.11 -6.67 38.01
N PRO A 339 24.38 -7.02 37.82
CA PRO A 339 25.31 -6.17 37.11
C PRO A 339 25.51 -6.53 35.64
N PHE A 340 25.99 -5.55 34.94
CA PHE A 340 26.83 -5.51 33.73
C PHE A 340 27.23 -6.83 33.07
N PHE A 341 26.86 -6.98 31.80
CA PHE A 341 27.66 -7.74 30.85
C PHE A 341 28.20 -6.77 29.78
N SER A 342 29.50 -6.58 29.80
CA SER A 342 30.28 -5.96 28.74
C SER A 342 30.47 -6.94 27.57
N PRO A 343 30.44 -6.50 26.31
CA PRO A 343 30.87 -7.33 25.20
C PRO A 343 32.37 -7.24 25.02
N HIS A 344 33.04 -8.39 25.08
CA HIS A 344 34.42 -8.54 24.65
C HIS A 344 34.57 -8.38 23.16
N HIS A 345 35.41 -7.43 22.76
CA HIS A 345 36.08 -7.40 21.43
C HIS A 345 37.03 -8.57 21.32
N HIS A 346 36.85 -9.36 20.27
CA HIS A 346 37.93 -10.18 19.72
C HIS A 346 38.27 -9.70 18.30
N HIS A 347 39.42 -9.06 18.20
CA HIS A 347 40.22 -8.96 16.99
C HIS A 347 40.70 -10.35 16.60
N HIS A 348 40.45 -10.76 15.38
CA HIS A 348 41.31 -11.71 14.69
C HIS A 348 41.63 -11.21 13.29
N SER A 349 42.89 -10.88 13.16
CA SER A 349 43.71 -10.72 11.95
C SER A 349 44.07 -12.10 11.43
N SER A 350 43.96 -12.33 10.13
CA SER A 350 44.84 -13.20 9.30
C SER A 350 44.40 -13.11 7.85
N THR A 351 45.14 -12.44 7.01
CA THR A 351 46.20 -12.94 6.11
C THR A 351 45.69 -13.74 4.92
N HIS A 352 45.88 -13.09 3.78
CA HIS A 352 46.04 -13.60 2.41
C HIS A 352 46.37 -15.08 2.24
N LYS A 353 45.74 -15.69 1.25
CA LYS A 353 46.42 -16.47 0.21
C LYS A 353 45.58 -16.57 -1.05
N ASP A 354 46.14 -16.07 -2.14
CA ASP A 354 45.85 -16.39 -3.52
C ASP A 354 46.11 -17.86 -3.77
N GLU A 355 45.33 -18.49 -4.67
CA GLU A 355 45.79 -19.49 -5.64
C GLU A 355 44.63 -19.87 -6.59
N ASP A 356 44.99 -19.74 -7.85
CA ASP A 356 44.41 -20.19 -9.10
C ASP A 356 43.70 -21.56 -9.08
N ASP A 357 42.50 -21.65 -9.75
CA ASP A 357 42.20 -22.41 -10.98
C ASP A 357 40.79 -22.08 -11.47
#